data_ca16f264efac7095ff0cf3ddcaeab174
#
_entry.id   ca16f264efac7095ff0cf3ddcaeab174
#
_cell.length_a   1.000
_cell.length_b   1.000
_cell.length_c   1.000
_cell.angle_alpha   90.00
_cell.angle_beta   90.00
_cell.angle_gamma   90.00
#
_symmetry.space_group_name_H-M   'P 1'
#
loop_
_entity.id
_entity.type
_entity.pdbx_description
1 polymer ?
#
loop_
_entity_poly.entity_id
_entity_poly.type
_entity_poly.pdbx_seq_one_letter_code
_entity_poly.pdbx_strand_id
1 'polypeptide(L)'
;MVICFFSTQYLPTPGGVERYTWNLARRCVAAGHRALVVTAALAGLPARETDADGIEIFRLPSWPVMGGRFPVLKPFAPADALWAQDIDFAVIQTRMYPQSIWAAHQCKRRGIPALVIDHSTGYMMHGGLTGALGRMYEHLACGSIRRCGFPFYGVSGDVCRWLQTFGIRAAGRLPNAVDPVELDRLAHAENAVNWREKLHLPADGKLIAFIGRLIPEKGALRLAEAVQALPGCTLAVAGTGPEEAALAALGGRVHALGALPHDAIIQLLAQADAYCLPTEYAEGFPTTLLEAAACRCPIVTTRTAGTGELLPGEDYAIFLPD
;
A
#
# COMPACT_ATOMS: atom_id res chain seq x y z
N MET A 1 0.31 23.02 13.32
CA MET A 1 -0.83 22.12 13.63
C MET A 1 -0.30 20.76 14.02
N VAL A 2 -1.04 20.03 14.86
CA VAL A 2 -0.80 18.63 15.19
C VAL A 2 -1.75 17.77 14.37
N ILE A 3 -1.24 17.03 13.39
CA ILE A 3 -2.03 16.19 12.46
C ILE A 3 -1.81 14.72 12.85
N CYS A 4 -2.91 14.00 13.15
CA CYS A 4 -2.86 12.63 13.61
C CYS A 4 -3.38 11.67 12.53
N PHE A 5 -2.55 10.72 12.11
CA PHE A 5 -2.87 9.67 11.16
C PHE A 5 -3.20 8.37 11.90
N PHE A 6 -4.41 7.89 11.79
CA PHE A 6 -4.81 6.57 12.29
C PHE A 6 -4.67 5.54 11.17
N SER A 7 -3.60 4.77 11.22
CA SER A 7 -3.29 3.70 10.25
C SER A 7 -3.09 2.40 11.00
N THR A 8 -3.98 1.45 10.81
CA THR A 8 -3.99 0.19 11.58
C THR A 8 -2.68 -0.57 11.47
N GLN A 9 -2.06 -0.53 10.31
CA GLN A 9 -0.69 -0.98 10.07
C GLN A 9 0.17 0.20 9.65
N TYR A 10 1.47 0.13 9.96
CA TYR A 10 2.45 1.16 9.62
C TYR A 10 3.85 0.55 9.49
N LEU A 11 4.80 1.33 9.00
CA LEU A 11 6.18 0.89 8.87
C LEU A 11 6.74 0.33 10.20
N PRO A 12 7.57 -0.71 10.15
CA PRO A 12 8.22 -1.32 8.99
C PRO A 12 7.38 -2.35 8.23
N THR A 13 6.09 -2.54 8.57
CA THR A 13 5.21 -3.46 7.81
C THR A 13 5.09 -2.95 6.38
N PRO A 14 5.43 -3.76 5.36
CA PRO A 14 5.35 -3.34 3.97
C PRO A 14 3.90 -3.30 3.48
N GLY A 15 3.52 -2.21 2.82
CA GLY A 15 2.19 -2.07 2.21
C GLY A 15 1.96 -0.69 1.60
N GLY A 16 0.96 -0.60 0.72
CA GLY A 16 0.62 0.64 0.01
C GLY A 16 0.04 1.71 0.93
N VAL A 17 -0.83 1.31 1.88
CA VAL A 17 -1.46 2.23 2.85
C VAL A 17 -0.44 2.78 3.83
N GLU A 18 0.49 1.92 4.29
CA GLU A 18 1.58 2.27 5.20
C GLU A 18 2.51 3.31 4.55
N ARG A 19 2.88 3.08 3.29
CA ARG A 19 3.71 4.00 2.51
C ARG A 19 2.98 5.30 2.21
N TYR A 20 1.71 5.24 1.86
CA TYR A 20 0.87 6.41 1.66
C TYR A 20 0.79 7.27 2.93
N THR A 21 0.53 6.64 4.07
CA THR A 21 0.46 7.32 5.37
C THR A 21 1.79 7.99 5.72
N TRP A 22 2.91 7.27 5.56
CA TRP A 22 4.25 7.81 5.78
C TRP A 22 4.54 8.99 4.87
N ASN A 23 4.23 8.88 3.56
CA ASN A 23 4.43 9.97 2.61
C ASN A 23 3.66 11.24 3.00
N LEU A 24 2.40 11.12 3.44
CA LEU A 24 1.63 12.26 3.92
C LEU A 24 2.22 12.83 5.22
N ALA A 25 2.52 11.97 6.19
CA ALA A 25 3.03 12.39 7.50
C ALA A 25 4.35 13.16 7.38
N ARG A 26 5.33 12.65 6.62
CA ARG A 26 6.62 13.34 6.41
C ARG A 26 6.46 14.67 5.66
N ARG A 27 5.48 14.78 4.75
CA ARG A 27 5.18 16.06 4.07
C ARG A 27 4.57 17.06 5.03
N CYS A 28 3.76 16.62 5.99
CA CYS A 28 3.27 17.48 7.07
C CYS A 28 4.43 17.99 7.93
N VAL A 29 5.39 17.13 8.30
CA VAL A 29 6.59 17.54 9.04
C VAL A 29 7.42 18.53 8.24
N ALA A 30 7.68 18.26 6.96
CA ALA A 30 8.41 19.17 6.07
C ALA A 30 7.72 20.53 5.90
N ALA A 31 6.38 20.58 6.04
CA ALA A 31 5.60 21.82 6.03
C ALA A 31 5.54 22.53 7.39
N GLY A 32 6.28 22.08 8.38
CA GLY A 32 6.35 22.69 9.71
C GLY A 32 5.21 22.28 10.65
N HIS A 33 4.50 21.18 10.36
CA HIS A 33 3.49 20.62 11.25
C HIS A 33 4.06 19.46 12.07
N ARG A 34 3.44 19.14 13.20
CA ARG A 34 3.70 17.89 13.91
C ARG A 34 2.82 16.78 13.30
N ALA A 35 3.41 15.66 12.98
CA ALA A 35 2.71 14.48 12.48
C ALA A 35 2.77 13.35 13.50
N LEU A 36 1.61 12.86 13.90
CA LEU A 36 1.45 11.70 14.78
C LEU A 36 0.90 10.55 13.94
N VAL A 37 1.46 9.35 14.08
CA VAL A 37 0.91 8.13 13.49
C VAL A 37 0.50 7.17 14.61
N VAL A 38 -0.76 6.78 14.61
CA VAL A 38 -1.31 5.81 15.56
C VAL A 38 -1.54 4.49 14.84
N THR A 39 -0.89 3.45 15.32
CA THR A 39 -0.91 2.12 14.67
C THR A 39 -1.03 0.99 15.69
N ALA A 40 -1.24 -0.23 15.23
CA ALA A 40 -1.23 -1.42 16.07
C ALA A 40 0.19 -1.73 16.57
N ALA A 41 0.30 -2.27 17.77
CA ALA A 41 1.57 -2.71 18.32
C ALA A 41 2.16 -3.85 17.48
N LEU A 42 3.46 -3.77 17.24
CA LEU A 42 4.25 -4.78 16.54
C LEU A 42 5.33 -5.30 17.49
N ALA A 43 5.54 -6.61 17.52
CA ALA A 43 6.52 -7.25 18.40
C ALA A 43 7.94 -6.68 18.15
N GLY A 44 8.66 -6.41 19.22
CA GLY A 44 10.01 -5.88 19.15
C GLY A 44 10.12 -4.36 18.94
N LEU A 45 9.01 -3.65 18.72
CA LEU A 45 9.02 -2.20 18.57
C LEU A 45 8.46 -1.50 19.81
N PRO A 46 8.98 -0.29 20.15
CA PRO A 46 8.52 0.48 21.30
C PRO A 46 7.08 0.97 21.11
N ALA A 47 6.37 1.18 22.22
CA ALA A 47 5.01 1.71 22.20
C ALA A 47 4.95 3.17 21.69
N ARG A 48 6.04 3.92 21.82
CA ARG A 48 6.20 5.29 21.30
C ARG A 48 7.63 5.50 20.82
N GLU A 49 7.77 6.10 19.66
CA GLU A 49 9.06 6.55 19.13
C GLU A 49 8.86 7.74 18.18
N THR A 50 9.97 8.40 17.84
CA THR A 50 10.02 9.37 16.75
C THR A 50 10.99 8.83 15.71
N ASP A 51 10.56 8.73 14.45
CA ASP A 51 11.41 8.24 13.37
C ASP A 51 12.38 9.31 12.86
N ALA A 52 13.20 8.94 11.87
CA ALA A 52 14.20 9.82 11.28
C ALA A 52 13.59 11.02 10.52
N ASP A 53 12.34 10.92 10.10
CA ASP A 53 11.60 12.00 9.42
C ASP A 53 10.89 12.94 10.43
N GLY A 54 11.02 12.70 11.73
CA GLY A 54 10.37 13.48 12.78
C GLY A 54 8.91 13.13 13.03
N ILE A 55 8.44 11.98 12.52
CA ILE A 55 7.08 11.49 12.74
C ILE A 55 7.01 10.80 14.11
N GLU A 56 6.08 11.21 14.95
CA GLU A 56 5.83 10.60 16.25
C GLU A 56 4.88 9.40 16.10
N ILE A 57 5.33 8.20 16.45
CA ILE A 57 4.58 6.96 16.26
C ILE A 57 4.08 6.47 17.62
N PHE A 58 2.78 6.20 17.71
CA PHE A 58 2.09 5.60 18.85
C PHE A 58 1.56 4.22 18.49
N ARG A 59 2.08 3.17 19.12
CA ARG A 59 1.66 1.78 18.90
C ARG A 59 0.72 1.34 20.02
N LEU A 60 -0.54 1.13 19.66
CA LEU A 60 -1.57 0.71 20.61
C LEU A 60 -1.61 -0.81 20.74
N PRO A 61 -1.71 -1.35 21.97
CA PRO A 61 -1.85 -2.79 22.20
C PRO A 61 -2.99 -3.40 21.39
N SER A 62 -2.70 -4.47 20.66
CA SER A 62 -3.64 -5.13 19.76
C SER A 62 -3.43 -6.64 19.72
N TRP A 63 -4.46 -7.37 19.29
CA TRP A 63 -4.37 -8.80 18.96
C TRP A 63 -4.11 -8.95 17.46
N PRO A 64 -3.11 -9.73 17.05
CA PRO A 64 -2.83 -10.01 15.64
C PRO A 64 -3.80 -11.05 15.08
N VAL A 65 -4.95 -10.63 14.61
CA VAL A 65 -5.93 -11.51 13.95
C VAL A 65 -5.56 -11.69 12.47
N MET A 66 -5.94 -12.83 11.87
CA MET A 66 -5.66 -13.19 10.46
C MET A 66 -4.17 -13.07 10.09
N GLY A 67 -3.30 -13.63 10.94
CA GLY A 67 -1.85 -13.57 10.70
C GLY A 67 -1.28 -12.15 10.78
N GLY A 68 -1.90 -11.27 11.58
CA GLY A 68 -1.48 -9.87 11.74
C GLY A 68 -2.03 -8.91 10.69
N ARG A 69 -2.76 -9.40 9.68
CA ARG A 69 -3.36 -8.55 8.64
C ARG A 69 -4.57 -7.75 9.12
N PHE A 70 -5.21 -8.18 10.21
CA PHE A 70 -6.37 -7.53 10.79
C PHE A 70 -6.19 -7.34 12.30
N PRO A 71 -5.31 -6.42 12.74
CA PRO A 71 -5.10 -6.15 14.15
C PRO A 71 -6.39 -5.60 14.80
N VAL A 72 -6.72 -6.13 15.96
CA VAL A 72 -7.86 -5.67 16.77
C VAL A 72 -7.32 -5.02 18.04
N LEU A 73 -7.68 -3.77 18.29
CA LEU A 73 -7.28 -3.06 19.52
C LEU A 73 -7.74 -3.83 20.75
N LYS A 74 -6.86 -3.93 21.74
CA LYS A 74 -7.24 -4.50 23.04
C LYS A 74 -8.20 -3.55 23.76
N PRO A 75 -9.22 -4.08 24.47
CA PRO A 75 -10.06 -3.27 25.33
C PRO A 75 -9.18 -2.51 26.33
N PHE A 76 -9.52 -1.24 26.58
CA PHE A 76 -8.78 -0.37 27.51
C PHE A 76 -7.31 -0.13 27.13
N ALA A 77 -6.95 -0.25 25.84
CA ALA A 77 -5.63 0.14 25.37
C ALA A 77 -5.29 1.57 25.85
N PRO A 78 -4.18 1.79 26.57
CA PRO A 78 -3.84 3.09 27.09
C PRO A 78 -3.58 4.06 25.92
N ALA A 79 -4.37 5.11 25.85
CA ALA A 79 -4.28 6.14 24.81
C ALA A 79 -4.17 7.57 25.41
N ASP A 80 -3.99 7.69 26.70
CA ASP A 80 -3.96 8.99 27.38
C ASP A 80 -2.80 9.85 26.88
N ALA A 81 -1.62 9.26 26.67
CA ALA A 81 -0.46 9.95 26.12
C ALA A 81 -0.70 10.47 24.69
N LEU A 82 -1.52 9.78 23.89
CA LEU A 82 -1.95 10.24 22.58
C LEU A 82 -2.90 11.43 22.71
N TRP A 83 -3.92 11.31 23.56
CA TRP A 83 -4.94 12.35 23.70
C TRP A 83 -4.45 13.61 24.42
N ALA A 84 -3.29 13.55 25.03
CA ALA A 84 -2.58 14.71 25.60
C ALA A 84 -1.80 15.52 24.54
N GLN A 85 -1.87 15.17 23.25
CA GLN A 85 -1.09 15.82 22.18
C GLN A 85 -1.79 17.00 21.50
N ASP A 86 -2.94 17.45 21.96
CA ASP A 86 -3.69 18.59 21.39
C ASP A 86 -3.87 18.47 19.87
N ILE A 87 -4.46 17.38 19.43
CA ILE A 87 -4.65 17.03 18.01
C ILE A 87 -5.60 18.04 17.36
N ASP A 88 -5.11 18.77 16.35
CA ASP A 88 -5.90 19.74 15.57
C ASP A 88 -6.73 19.08 14.47
N PHE A 89 -6.21 18.00 13.86
CA PHE A 89 -6.85 17.32 12.73
C PHE A 89 -6.48 15.84 12.69
N ALA A 90 -7.43 14.99 12.26
CA ALA A 90 -7.20 13.56 12.12
C ALA A 90 -7.46 13.03 10.71
N VAL A 91 -6.59 12.13 10.27
CA VAL A 91 -6.72 11.37 9.03
C VAL A 91 -6.87 9.89 9.38
N ILE A 92 -7.99 9.27 9.02
CA ILE A 92 -8.31 7.88 9.33
C ILE A 92 -8.15 7.06 8.05
N GLN A 93 -7.19 6.14 8.07
CA GLN A 93 -6.92 5.26 6.92
C GLN A 93 -7.79 4.02 6.97
N THR A 94 -8.46 3.76 5.86
CA THR A 94 -9.27 2.55 5.62
C THR A 94 -10.45 2.39 6.60
N ARG A 95 -11.65 2.29 6.05
CA ARG A 95 -12.92 2.32 6.79
C ARG A 95 -13.23 1.11 7.68
N MET A 96 -12.64 -0.05 7.38
CA MET A 96 -13.13 -1.34 7.91
C MET A 96 -12.42 -1.83 9.18
N TYR A 97 -11.30 -1.25 9.53
CA TYR A 97 -10.54 -1.73 10.70
C TYR A 97 -11.18 -1.28 12.03
N PRO A 98 -11.15 -2.13 13.07
CA PRO A 98 -11.62 -1.77 14.40
C PRO A 98 -10.97 -0.49 14.95
N GLN A 99 -9.67 -0.27 14.65
CA GLN A 99 -8.98 0.96 15.02
C GLN A 99 -9.57 2.18 14.33
N SER A 100 -9.94 2.08 13.05
CA SER A 100 -10.55 3.20 12.31
C SER A 100 -11.92 3.57 12.87
N ILE A 101 -12.72 2.57 13.25
CA ILE A 101 -14.01 2.77 13.93
C ILE A 101 -13.78 3.47 15.27
N TRP A 102 -12.86 2.95 16.08
CA TRP A 102 -12.50 3.55 17.37
C TRP A 102 -12.02 4.99 17.21
N ALA A 103 -11.11 5.25 16.28
CA ALA A 103 -10.55 6.58 16.02
C ALA A 103 -11.67 7.58 15.63
N ALA A 104 -12.56 7.20 14.72
CA ALA A 104 -13.66 8.07 14.30
C ALA A 104 -14.57 8.45 15.48
N HIS A 105 -14.93 7.50 16.32
CA HIS A 105 -15.74 7.77 17.51
C HIS A 105 -15.00 8.64 18.53
N GLN A 106 -13.70 8.41 18.73
CA GLN A 106 -12.88 9.23 19.63
C GLN A 106 -12.74 10.68 19.13
N CYS A 107 -12.47 10.86 17.84
CA CYS A 107 -12.42 12.19 17.23
C CYS A 107 -13.75 12.93 17.38
N LYS A 108 -14.88 12.26 17.08
CA LYS A 108 -16.21 12.84 17.26
C LYS A 108 -16.48 13.28 18.70
N ARG A 109 -16.16 12.42 19.69
CA ARG A 109 -16.35 12.72 21.12
C ARG A 109 -15.52 13.88 21.61
N ARG A 110 -14.35 14.11 21.01
CA ARG A 110 -13.41 15.18 21.38
C ARG A 110 -13.56 16.43 20.55
N GLY A 111 -14.47 16.44 19.56
CA GLY A 111 -14.63 17.55 18.65
C GLY A 111 -13.44 17.75 17.69
N ILE A 112 -12.60 16.73 17.50
CA ILE A 112 -11.46 16.79 16.60
C ILE A 112 -11.96 16.64 15.15
N PRO A 113 -11.72 17.60 14.26
CA PRO A 113 -12.03 17.48 12.85
C PRO A 113 -11.27 16.30 12.24
N ALA A 114 -11.96 15.51 11.40
CA ALA A 114 -11.31 14.36 10.79
C ALA A 114 -11.81 14.11 9.36
N LEU A 115 -11.05 13.34 8.59
CA LEU A 115 -11.49 12.74 7.34
C LEU A 115 -11.13 11.24 7.30
N VAL A 116 -11.81 10.50 6.42
CA VAL A 116 -11.53 9.07 6.19
C VAL A 116 -11.03 8.90 4.77
N ILE A 117 -9.89 8.24 4.58
CA ILE A 117 -9.35 7.87 3.27
C ILE A 117 -9.49 6.37 3.08
N ASP A 118 -10.18 5.94 2.04
CA ASP A 118 -10.32 4.53 1.70
C ASP A 118 -9.42 4.12 0.54
N HIS A 119 -8.91 2.90 0.62
CA HIS A 119 -7.91 2.35 -0.29
C HIS A 119 -8.38 1.07 -1.01
N SER A 120 -9.59 0.59 -0.71
CA SER A 120 -10.08 -0.69 -1.22
C SER A 120 -11.18 -0.54 -2.26
N THR A 121 -11.24 -1.48 -3.22
CA THR A 121 -12.28 -1.59 -4.24
C THR A 121 -13.04 -2.92 -4.16
N GLY A 122 -12.83 -3.68 -3.09
CA GLY A 122 -13.47 -4.98 -2.86
C GLY A 122 -13.63 -5.30 -1.39
N TYR A 123 -14.41 -6.33 -1.10
CA TYR A 123 -14.53 -6.88 0.25
C TYR A 123 -13.23 -7.58 0.66
N MET A 124 -12.90 -7.52 1.95
CA MET A 124 -11.71 -8.16 2.50
C MET A 124 -11.82 -9.69 2.50
N MET A 125 -13.03 -10.22 2.68
CA MET A 125 -13.28 -11.66 2.77
C MET A 125 -14.18 -12.13 1.62
N HIS A 126 -13.81 -13.24 1.00
CA HIS A 126 -14.48 -13.81 -0.17
C HIS A 126 -14.94 -15.26 0.10
N GLY A 127 -15.97 -15.69 -0.64
CA GLY A 127 -16.45 -17.07 -0.65
C GLY A 127 -17.23 -17.51 0.59
N GLY A 128 -18.25 -18.33 0.38
CA GLY A 128 -19.02 -19.04 1.40
C GLY A 128 -19.58 -18.21 2.55
N LEU A 129 -19.74 -18.85 3.70
CA LEU A 129 -20.27 -18.22 4.90
C LEU A 129 -19.33 -17.15 5.48
N THR A 130 -18.02 -17.36 5.41
CA THR A 130 -17.02 -16.39 5.89
C THR A 130 -17.08 -15.09 5.10
N GLY A 131 -17.25 -15.16 3.78
CA GLY A 131 -17.43 -13.97 2.95
C GLY A 131 -18.74 -13.22 3.25
N ALA A 132 -19.83 -13.96 3.56
CA ALA A 132 -21.09 -13.32 3.94
C ALA A 132 -20.97 -12.58 5.28
N LEU A 133 -20.34 -13.20 6.28
CA LEU A 133 -20.08 -12.57 7.58
C LEU A 133 -19.12 -11.37 7.45
N GLY A 134 -18.09 -11.48 6.61
CA GLY A 134 -17.17 -10.37 6.32
C GLY A 134 -17.89 -9.17 5.69
N ARG A 135 -18.75 -9.41 4.70
CA ARG A 135 -19.57 -8.34 4.10
C ARG A 135 -20.49 -7.67 5.13
N MET A 136 -21.19 -8.47 5.94
CA MET A 136 -22.03 -7.94 7.02
C MET A 136 -21.23 -7.06 7.98
N TYR A 137 -20.06 -7.54 8.41
CA TYR A 137 -19.16 -6.76 9.26
C TYR A 137 -18.75 -5.43 8.61
N GLU A 138 -18.32 -5.44 7.33
CA GLU A 138 -17.90 -4.21 6.63
C GLU A 138 -19.06 -3.22 6.52
N HIS A 139 -20.29 -3.66 6.24
CA HIS A 139 -21.46 -2.77 6.23
C HIS A 139 -21.74 -2.15 7.61
N LEU A 140 -21.62 -2.93 8.68
CA LEU A 140 -21.79 -2.43 10.05
C LEU A 140 -20.68 -1.43 10.42
N ALA A 141 -19.43 -1.76 10.12
CA ALA A 141 -18.27 -0.89 10.33
C ALA A 141 -18.42 0.45 9.61
N CYS A 142 -18.75 0.41 8.31
CA CYS A 142 -18.99 1.60 7.50
C CYS A 142 -20.17 2.42 8.03
N GLY A 143 -21.27 1.77 8.40
CA GLY A 143 -22.42 2.43 9.02
C GLY A 143 -22.07 3.13 10.33
N SER A 144 -21.18 2.54 11.12
CA SER A 144 -20.69 3.12 12.38
C SER A 144 -19.87 4.38 12.14
N ILE A 145 -18.87 4.33 11.25
CA ILE A 145 -18.01 5.49 10.94
C ILE A 145 -18.82 6.60 10.26
N ARG A 146 -19.72 6.25 9.34
CA ARG A 146 -20.60 7.21 8.66
C ARG A 146 -21.41 8.07 9.65
N ARG A 147 -21.89 7.47 10.75
CA ARG A 147 -22.63 8.21 11.81
C ARG A 147 -21.76 9.24 12.55
N CYS A 148 -20.43 9.18 12.40
CA CYS A 148 -19.55 10.21 12.94
C CYS A 148 -19.64 11.52 12.15
N GLY A 149 -20.06 11.49 10.88
CA GLY A 149 -20.29 12.67 10.05
C GLY A 149 -19.03 13.22 9.36
N PHE A 150 -17.94 12.49 9.39
CA PHE A 150 -16.69 12.89 8.71
C PHE A 150 -16.78 12.66 7.20
N PRO A 151 -16.13 13.51 6.36
CA PRO A 151 -16.05 13.30 4.93
C PRO A 151 -15.17 12.08 4.60
N PHE A 152 -15.59 11.34 3.58
CA PHE A 152 -14.83 10.22 3.01
C PHE A 152 -14.19 10.62 1.70
N TYR A 153 -12.97 10.16 1.49
CA TYR A 153 -12.23 10.29 0.24
C TYR A 153 -11.79 8.90 -0.23
N GLY A 154 -11.75 8.71 -1.55
CA GLY A 154 -11.14 7.53 -2.14
C GLY A 154 -9.78 7.86 -2.76
N VAL A 155 -8.86 6.90 -2.79
CA VAL A 155 -7.58 7.08 -3.50
C VAL A 155 -7.73 7.01 -5.02
N SER A 156 -8.90 6.61 -5.54
CA SER A 156 -9.26 6.61 -6.95
C SER A 156 -10.76 6.79 -7.14
N GLY A 157 -11.22 7.02 -8.37
CA GLY A 157 -12.65 7.08 -8.69
C GLY A 157 -13.33 5.73 -8.46
N ASP A 158 -12.61 4.61 -8.69
CA ASP A 158 -13.11 3.26 -8.39
C ASP A 158 -13.38 3.08 -6.90
N VAL A 159 -12.46 3.54 -6.04
CA VAL A 159 -12.70 3.56 -4.60
C VAL A 159 -13.89 4.45 -4.24
N CYS A 160 -14.03 5.61 -4.87
CA CYS A 160 -15.19 6.47 -4.65
C CYS A 160 -16.50 5.81 -5.09
N ARG A 161 -16.51 5.05 -6.19
CA ARG A 161 -17.67 4.24 -6.61
C ARG A 161 -17.94 3.09 -5.64
N TRP A 162 -16.89 2.41 -5.19
CA TRP A 162 -16.98 1.33 -4.21
C TRP A 162 -17.60 1.78 -2.88
N LEU A 163 -17.27 2.97 -2.40
CA LEU A 163 -17.86 3.54 -1.19
C LEU A 163 -19.39 3.70 -1.29
N GLN A 164 -19.94 3.85 -2.50
CA GLN A 164 -21.40 3.94 -2.70
C GLN A 164 -22.13 2.66 -2.31
N THR A 165 -21.48 1.48 -2.40
CA THR A 165 -22.08 0.20 -1.94
C THR A 165 -22.38 0.20 -0.44
N PHE A 166 -21.74 1.08 0.33
CA PHE A 166 -21.97 1.29 1.77
C PHE A 166 -22.84 2.52 2.06
N GLY A 167 -23.46 3.12 1.03
CA GLY A 167 -24.24 4.34 1.16
C GLY A 167 -23.38 5.57 1.53
N ILE A 168 -22.11 5.56 1.16
CA ILE A 168 -21.16 6.66 1.38
C ILE A 168 -20.91 7.39 0.07
N ARG A 169 -21.25 8.68 0.03
CA ARG A 169 -20.83 9.57 -1.05
C ARG A 169 -19.48 10.17 -0.70
N ALA A 170 -18.44 9.81 -1.46
CA ALA A 170 -17.11 10.40 -1.27
C ALA A 170 -17.14 11.92 -1.55
N ALA A 171 -16.43 12.68 -0.73
CA ALA A 171 -16.25 14.12 -0.90
C ALA A 171 -15.29 14.45 -2.05
N GLY A 172 -14.42 13.52 -2.40
CA GLY A 172 -13.45 13.68 -3.49
C GLY A 172 -12.44 12.54 -3.53
N ARG A 173 -11.36 12.77 -4.28
CA ARG A 173 -10.23 11.85 -4.41
C ARG A 173 -8.99 12.43 -3.75
N LEU A 174 -8.24 11.57 -3.06
CA LEU A 174 -6.90 11.84 -2.54
C LEU A 174 -5.96 10.72 -3.01
N PRO A 175 -5.50 10.80 -4.28
CA PRO A 175 -4.73 9.72 -4.90
C PRO A 175 -3.37 9.52 -4.23
N ASN A 176 -2.81 8.33 -4.41
CA ASN A 176 -1.42 8.07 -4.09
C ASN A 176 -0.52 8.98 -4.93
N ALA A 177 0.62 9.35 -4.37
CA ALA A 177 1.63 10.13 -5.05
C ALA A 177 3.02 9.65 -4.64
N VAL A 178 3.98 9.89 -5.53
CA VAL A 178 5.40 9.65 -5.28
C VAL A 178 6.17 10.95 -5.49
N ASP A 179 7.36 11.05 -4.91
CA ASP A 179 8.27 12.16 -5.15
C ASP A 179 9.29 11.75 -6.22
N PRO A 180 9.16 12.23 -7.47
CA PRO A 180 10.04 11.82 -8.54
C PRO A 180 11.50 12.23 -8.31
N VAL A 181 11.75 13.33 -7.58
CA VAL A 181 13.12 13.79 -7.27
C VAL A 181 13.77 12.84 -6.26
N GLU A 182 13.02 12.41 -5.24
CA GLU A 182 13.52 11.43 -4.29
C GLU A 182 13.76 10.06 -4.94
N LEU A 183 12.85 9.61 -5.80
CA LEU A 183 13.01 8.33 -6.49
C LEU A 183 14.21 8.36 -7.44
N ASP A 184 14.43 9.46 -8.16
CA ASP A 184 15.63 9.64 -9.01
C ASP A 184 16.92 9.58 -8.18
N ARG A 185 16.94 10.23 -7.01
CA ARG A 185 18.09 10.17 -6.09
C ARG A 185 18.35 8.74 -5.57
N LEU A 186 17.29 7.97 -5.26
CA LEU A 186 17.41 6.57 -4.83
C LEU A 186 17.90 5.66 -5.97
N ALA A 187 17.40 5.89 -7.18
CA ALA A 187 17.79 5.14 -8.38
C ALA A 187 19.28 5.25 -8.70
N HIS A 188 19.85 6.44 -8.47
CA HIS A 188 21.23 6.78 -8.85
C HIS A 188 22.16 6.99 -7.64
N ALA A 189 21.84 6.39 -6.48
CA ALA A 189 22.69 6.45 -5.30
C ALA A 189 24.07 5.81 -5.58
N GLU A 190 25.15 6.34 -4.98
CA GLU A 190 26.52 5.83 -5.18
C GLU A 190 26.68 4.33 -4.85
N ASN A 191 25.89 3.84 -3.90
CA ASN A 191 25.87 2.44 -3.49
C ASN A 191 24.68 1.66 -4.11
N ALA A 192 24.14 2.15 -5.22
CA ALA A 192 23.03 1.48 -5.89
C ALA A 192 23.40 0.07 -6.34
N VAL A 193 22.48 -0.87 -6.14
CA VAL A 193 22.66 -2.25 -6.61
C VAL A 193 22.65 -2.27 -8.13
N ASN A 194 23.70 -2.83 -8.75
CA ASN A 194 23.67 -3.17 -10.16
C ASN A 194 22.91 -4.49 -10.35
N TRP A 195 21.62 -4.38 -10.64
CA TRP A 195 20.75 -5.56 -10.79
C TRP A 195 21.11 -6.40 -12.02
N ARG A 196 21.55 -5.79 -13.11
CA ARG A 196 21.94 -6.53 -14.32
C ARG A 196 23.15 -7.42 -14.06
N GLU A 197 24.13 -6.92 -13.34
CA GLU A 197 25.32 -7.68 -12.93
C GLU A 197 24.97 -8.74 -11.88
N LYS A 198 24.20 -8.36 -10.84
CA LYS A 198 23.78 -9.25 -9.75
C LYS A 198 22.98 -10.45 -10.23
N LEU A 199 22.19 -10.27 -11.29
CA LEU A 199 21.38 -11.31 -11.90
C LEU A 199 22.08 -11.99 -13.09
N HIS A 200 23.36 -11.66 -13.35
CA HIS A 200 24.17 -12.22 -14.43
C HIS A 200 23.50 -12.11 -15.81
N LEU A 201 22.86 -10.97 -16.10
CA LEU A 201 22.23 -10.74 -17.40
C LEU A 201 23.26 -10.66 -18.52
N PRO A 202 22.97 -11.28 -19.69
CA PRO A 202 23.74 -10.99 -20.91
C PRO A 202 23.68 -9.50 -21.27
N ALA A 203 24.66 -9.02 -22.03
CA ALA A 203 24.75 -7.59 -22.39
C ALA A 203 23.51 -7.09 -23.15
N ASP A 204 22.90 -7.94 -23.99
CA ASP A 204 21.68 -7.71 -24.75
C ASP A 204 20.41 -8.24 -24.07
N GLY A 205 20.55 -8.88 -22.90
CA GLY A 205 19.46 -9.45 -22.13
C GLY A 205 18.47 -8.39 -21.62
N LYS A 206 17.19 -8.71 -21.64
CA LYS A 206 16.10 -7.84 -21.16
C LYS A 206 15.73 -8.18 -19.73
N LEU A 207 15.64 -7.18 -18.87
CA LEU A 207 15.24 -7.29 -17.48
C LEU A 207 13.78 -6.89 -17.33
N ILE A 208 12.95 -7.84 -16.92
CA ILE A 208 11.55 -7.60 -16.56
C ILE A 208 11.45 -7.59 -15.04
N ALA A 209 10.80 -6.59 -14.46
CA ALA A 209 10.56 -6.50 -13.03
C ALA A 209 9.09 -6.80 -12.70
N PHE A 210 8.87 -7.55 -11.63
CA PHE A 210 7.59 -7.68 -10.94
C PHE A 210 7.79 -7.31 -9.47
N ILE A 211 6.91 -6.46 -8.93
CA ILE A 211 6.98 -6.03 -7.53
C ILE A 211 5.57 -6.12 -6.93
N GLY A 212 5.42 -6.93 -5.89
CA GLY A 212 4.13 -7.07 -5.22
C GLY A 212 4.03 -8.31 -4.34
N ARG A 213 2.86 -8.49 -3.71
CA ARG A 213 2.57 -9.72 -2.96
C ARG A 213 2.51 -10.90 -3.94
N LEU A 214 3.11 -12.03 -3.55
CA LEU A 214 3.14 -13.24 -4.37
C LEU A 214 1.89 -14.10 -4.09
N ILE A 215 0.75 -13.61 -4.57
CA ILE A 215 -0.56 -14.27 -4.52
C ILE A 215 -1.07 -14.49 -5.94
N PRO A 216 -1.91 -15.52 -6.19
CA PRO A 216 -2.37 -15.86 -7.55
C PRO A 216 -2.98 -14.68 -8.32
N GLU A 217 -3.76 -13.85 -7.62
CA GLU A 217 -4.47 -12.72 -8.24
C GLU A 217 -3.53 -11.59 -8.71
N LYS A 218 -2.26 -11.59 -8.26
CA LYS A 218 -1.23 -10.64 -8.74
C LYS A 218 -0.52 -11.11 -10.00
N GLY A 219 -0.62 -12.40 -10.32
CA GLY A 219 -0.15 -12.99 -11.57
C GLY A 219 1.37 -13.16 -11.69
N ALA A 220 2.12 -13.16 -10.58
CA ALA A 220 3.58 -13.33 -10.61
C ALA A 220 4.01 -14.66 -11.25
N LEU A 221 3.34 -15.76 -10.89
CA LEU A 221 3.66 -17.08 -11.42
C LEU A 221 3.31 -17.19 -12.91
N ARG A 222 2.16 -16.67 -13.35
CA ARG A 222 1.78 -16.60 -14.77
C ARG A 222 2.79 -15.80 -15.60
N LEU A 223 3.26 -14.68 -15.06
CA LEU A 223 4.30 -13.88 -15.70
C LEU A 223 5.61 -14.65 -15.80
N ALA A 224 6.00 -15.36 -14.74
CA ALA A 224 7.22 -16.17 -14.70
C ALA A 224 7.21 -17.27 -15.76
N GLU A 225 6.09 -18.00 -15.89
CA GLU A 225 5.88 -19.01 -16.94
C GLU A 225 6.00 -18.42 -18.34
N ALA A 226 5.39 -17.25 -18.58
CA ALA A 226 5.48 -16.55 -19.85
C ALA A 226 6.92 -16.14 -20.18
N VAL A 227 7.67 -15.60 -19.20
CA VAL A 227 9.07 -15.19 -19.40
C VAL A 227 9.99 -16.39 -19.67
N GLN A 228 9.71 -17.55 -19.09
CA GLN A 228 10.45 -18.79 -19.42
C GLN A 228 10.39 -19.15 -20.91
N ALA A 229 9.31 -18.80 -21.59
CA ALA A 229 9.13 -19.02 -23.02
C ALA A 229 9.76 -17.92 -23.90
N LEU A 230 10.20 -16.79 -23.32
CA LEU A 230 10.75 -15.64 -24.05
C LEU A 230 12.29 -15.67 -24.06
N PRO A 231 12.95 -15.96 -25.20
CA PRO A 231 14.41 -15.91 -25.26
C PRO A 231 14.96 -14.50 -24.95
N GLY A 232 16.09 -14.44 -24.24
CA GLY A 232 16.75 -13.18 -23.93
C GLY A 232 16.10 -12.34 -22.82
N CYS A 233 14.98 -12.80 -22.23
CA CYS A 233 14.31 -12.12 -21.12
C CYS A 233 14.64 -12.80 -19.78
N THR A 234 14.86 -11.99 -18.73
CA THR A 234 15.06 -12.41 -17.34
C THR A 234 14.03 -11.69 -16.48
N LEU A 235 13.39 -12.40 -15.56
CA LEU A 235 12.39 -11.86 -14.63
C LEU A 235 12.99 -11.75 -13.22
N ALA A 236 12.93 -10.55 -12.67
CA ALA A 236 13.21 -10.26 -11.27
C ALA A 236 11.88 -10.08 -10.52
N VAL A 237 11.61 -10.95 -9.55
CA VAL A 237 10.36 -10.95 -8.76
C VAL A 237 10.67 -10.49 -7.34
N ALA A 238 10.23 -9.30 -6.97
CA ALA A 238 10.38 -8.76 -5.62
C ALA A 238 9.05 -8.82 -4.86
N GLY A 239 9.07 -9.47 -3.70
CA GLY A 239 7.91 -9.63 -2.82
C GLY A 239 7.91 -10.94 -2.10
N THR A 240 6.88 -11.16 -1.27
CA THR A 240 6.67 -12.39 -0.50
C THR A 240 5.21 -12.84 -0.61
N GLY A 241 4.97 -14.13 -0.40
CA GLY A 241 3.64 -14.70 -0.42
C GLY A 241 3.62 -16.20 -0.68
N PRO A 242 2.42 -16.81 -0.77
CA PRO A 242 2.28 -18.25 -0.93
C PRO A 242 2.91 -18.81 -2.23
N GLU A 243 3.10 -18.01 -3.27
CA GLU A 243 3.73 -18.44 -4.53
C GLU A 243 5.27 -18.38 -4.52
N GLU A 244 5.91 -17.93 -3.43
CA GLU A 244 7.36 -17.73 -3.36
C GLU A 244 8.15 -19.00 -3.65
N ALA A 245 7.74 -20.12 -3.05
CA ALA A 245 8.40 -21.42 -3.27
C ALA A 245 8.24 -21.91 -4.73
N ALA A 246 7.08 -21.73 -5.33
CA ALA A 246 6.82 -22.09 -6.72
C ALA A 246 7.66 -21.24 -7.70
N LEU A 247 7.76 -19.94 -7.46
CA LEU A 247 8.60 -19.04 -8.25
C LEU A 247 10.08 -19.38 -8.14
N ALA A 248 10.57 -19.67 -6.91
CA ALA A 248 11.96 -20.08 -6.69
C ALA A 248 12.30 -21.42 -7.38
N ALA A 249 11.33 -22.34 -7.45
CA ALA A 249 11.51 -23.64 -8.10
C ALA A 249 11.65 -23.56 -9.63
N LEU A 250 11.13 -22.49 -10.27
CA LEU A 250 11.27 -22.29 -11.72
C LEU A 250 12.73 -22.07 -12.10
N GLY A 251 13.52 -21.34 -11.32
CA GLY A 251 14.94 -21.07 -11.57
C GLY A 251 15.23 -20.49 -12.95
N GLY A 252 16.44 -20.72 -13.43
CA GLY A 252 16.86 -20.28 -14.77
C GLY A 252 16.78 -18.75 -14.94
N ARG A 253 15.81 -18.27 -15.73
CA ARG A 253 15.61 -16.84 -15.99
C ARG A 253 14.66 -16.14 -15.02
N VAL A 254 14.16 -16.85 -14.00
CA VAL A 254 13.25 -16.30 -12.97
C VAL A 254 14.00 -16.23 -11.65
N HIS A 255 14.15 -15.02 -11.13
CA HIS A 255 14.84 -14.75 -9.88
C HIS A 255 13.84 -14.26 -8.82
N ALA A 256 13.50 -15.12 -7.87
CA ALA A 256 12.71 -14.76 -6.68
C ALA A 256 13.63 -14.04 -5.68
N LEU A 257 13.47 -12.74 -5.52
CA LEU A 257 14.35 -11.88 -4.72
C LEU A 257 13.90 -11.73 -3.26
N GLY A 258 12.70 -12.25 -2.93
CA GLY A 258 12.09 -12.03 -1.63
C GLY A 258 11.67 -10.56 -1.42
N ALA A 259 11.48 -10.19 -0.15
CA ALA A 259 11.22 -8.80 0.21
C ALA A 259 12.48 -7.95 0.02
N LEU A 260 12.36 -6.86 -0.72
CA LEU A 260 13.45 -5.89 -0.91
C LEU A 260 13.15 -4.59 -0.15
N PRO A 261 14.16 -3.88 0.34
CA PRO A 261 14.02 -2.52 0.82
C PRO A 261 13.63 -1.59 -0.33
N HIS A 262 13.00 -0.47 -0.01
CA HIS A 262 12.38 0.41 -1.01
C HIS A 262 13.40 1.01 -2.00
N ASP A 263 14.58 1.38 -1.54
CA ASP A 263 15.68 1.88 -2.38
C ASP A 263 16.10 0.84 -3.43
N ALA A 264 16.23 -0.43 -3.02
CA ALA A 264 16.56 -1.53 -3.93
C ALA A 264 15.43 -1.80 -4.95
N ILE A 265 14.15 -1.59 -4.57
CA ILE A 265 13.00 -1.65 -5.49
C ILE A 265 13.11 -0.54 -6.54
N ILE A 266 13.40 0.70 -6.14
CA ILE A 266 13.55 1.83 -7.06
C ILE A 266 14.74 1.62 -8.00
N GLN A 267 15.85 1.12 -7.49
CA GLN A 267 17.03 0.76 -8.30
C GLN A 267 16.72 -0.36 -9.30
N LEU A 268 15.88 -1.34 -8.94
CA LEU A 268 15.42 -2.38 -9.85
C LEU A 268 14.56 -1.80 -10.97
N LEU A 269 13.60 -0.95 -10.63
CA LEU A 269 12.72 -0.29 -11.61
C LEU A 269 13.50 0.61 -12.58
N ALA A 270 14.50 1.34 -12.08
CA ALA A 270 15.32 2.22 -12.91
C ALA A 270 16.21 1.46 -13.92
N GLN A 271 16.51 0.19 -13.66
CA GLN A 271 17.34 -0.66 -14.52
C GLN A 271 16.53 -1.66 -15.36
N ALA A 272 15.25 -1.83 -15.08
CA ALA A 272 14.38 -2.75 -15.78
C ALA A 272 14.01 -2.21 -17.18
N ASP A 273 13.99 -3.10 -18.17
CA ASP A 273 13.48 -2.81 -19.52
C ASP A 273 11.95 -2.75 -19.56
N ALA A 274 11.27 -3.41 -18.59
CA ALA A 274 9.85 -3.32 -18.37
C ALA A 274 9.46 -3.69 -16.94
N TYR A 275 8.47 -3.01 -16.39
CA TYR A 275 7.74 -3.39 -15.18
C TYR A 275 6.42 -4.05 -15.59
N CYS A 276 6.19 -5.28 -15.16
CA CYS A 276 5.00 -6.03 -15.51
C CYS A 276 4.16 -6.36 -14.27
N LEU A 277 2.90 -5.92 -14.26
CA LEU A 277 1.93 -6.17 -13.19
C LEU A 277 0.62 -6.72 -13.79
N PRO A 278 0.54 -8.03 -14.11
CA PRO A 278 -0.65 -8.65 -14.71
C PRO A 278 -1.68 -9.01 -13.63
N THR A 279 -2.09 -8.01 -12.84
CA THR A 279 -2.94 -8.21 -11.67
C THR A 279 -4.43 -8.27 -12.01
N GLU A 280 -5.12 -9.25 -11.44
CA GLU A 280 -6.59 -9.31 -11.37
C GLU A 280 -7.10 -8.88 -9.98
N TYR A 281 -6.18 -8.55 -9.08
CA TYR A 281 -6.51 -8.11 -7.73
C TYR A 281 -7.20 -6.74 -7.77
N ALA A 282 -8.24 -6.58 -6.97
CA ALA A 282 -8.98 -5.32 -6.83
C ALA A 282 -8.13 -4.25 -6.14
N GLU A 283 -7.22 -3.64 -6.87
CA GLU A 283 -6.34 -2.57 -6.40
C GLU A 283 -7.12 -1.26 -6.25
N GLY A 284 -6.94 -0.59 -5.13
CA GLY A 284 -7.46 0.77 -4.97
C GLY A 284 -6.69 1.76 -5.84
N PHE A 285 -5.36 1.70 -5.76
CA PHE A 285 -4.42 2.50 -6.55
C PHE A 285 -2.98 1.93 -6.40
N PRO A 286 -2.45 1.22 -7.41
CA PRO A 286 -1.15 0.56 -7.30
C PRO A 286 0.01 1.57 -7.27
N THR A 287 0.65 1.73 -6.11
CA THR A 287 1.77 2.69 -5.94
C THR A 287 2.98 2.32 -6.77
N THR A 288 3.22 1.02 -6.98
CA THR A 288 4.35 0.53 -7.77
C THR A 288 4.29 0.95 -9.24
N LEU A 289 3.09 1.21 -9.80
CA LEU A 289 2.95 1.80 -11.14
C LEU A 289 3.42 3.25 -11.19
N LEU A 290 3.14 4.04 -10.12
CA LEU A 290 3.68 5.40 -10.00
C LEU A 290 5.20 5.40 -9.87
N GLU A 291 5.74 4.46 -9.10
CA GLU A 291 7.18 4.29 -8.91
C GLU A 291 7.86 3.91 -10.24
N ALA A 292 7.27 2.96 -10.98
CA ALA A 292 7.77 2.58 -12.31
C ALA A 292 7.72 3.76 -13.31
N ALA A 293 6.61 4.50 -13.35
CA ALA A 293 6.48 5.68 -14.19
C ALA A 293 7.51 6.77 -13.84
N ALA A 294 7.73 7.03 -12.54
CA ALA A 294 8.74 7.99 -12.08
C ALA A 294 10.17 7.55 -12.44
N CYS A 295 10.45 6.25 -12.43
CA CYS A 295 11.69 5.67 -12.89
C CYS A 295 11.81 5.60 -14.43
N ARG A 296 10.78 6.05 -15.16
CA ARG A 296 10.69 5.93 -16.63
C ARG A 296 10.77 4.48 -17.13
N CYS A 297 10.40 3.53 -16.30
CA CYS A 297 10.33 2.12 -16.65
C CYS A 297 9.08 1.87 -17.51
N PRO A 298 9.19 1.28 -18.70
CA PRO A 298 8.02 0.88 -19.48
C PRO A 298 7.09 -0.04 -18.70
N ILE A 299 5.78 0.18 -18.79
CA ILE A 299 4.79 -0.50 -17.97
C ILE A 299 3.95 -1.44 -18.83
N VAL A 300 3.78 -2.69 -18.36
CA VAL A 300 2.83 -3.68 -18.88
C VAL A 300 1.91 -4.08 -17.74
N THR A 301 0.61 -3.85 -17.88
CA THR A 301 -0.35 -4.09 -16.79
C THR A 301 -1.76 -4.42 -17.31
N THR A 302 -2.67 -4.73 -16.42
CA THR A 302 -4.10 -4.93 -16.71
C THR A 302 -4.91 -3.67 -16.42
N ARG A 303 -6.09 -3.53 -17.02
CA ARG A 303 -7.03 -2.43 -16.75
C ARG A 303 -7.87 -2.71 -15.48
N THR A 304 -7.22 -3.02 -14.39
CA THR A 304 -7.92 -3.17 -13.10
C THR A 304 -7.98 -1.85 -12.37
N ALA A 305 -9.01 -1.60 -11.56
CA ALA A 305 -9.27 -0.46 -10.65
C ALA A 305 -8.22 0.67 -10.75
N GLY A 306 -8.29 1.82 -10.31
CA GLY A 306 -7.26 2.89 -10.28
C GLY A 306 -6.21 2.98 -11.42
N THR A 307 -5.88 1.86 -12.08
CA THR A 307 -4.85 1.79 -13.14
C THR A 307 -5.20 2.65 -14.35
N GLY A 308 -6.47 2.59 -14.80
CA GLY A 308 -6.95 3.38 -15.93
C GLY A 308 -7.05 4.88 -15.65
N GLU A 309 -7.09 5.27 -14.36
CA GLU A 309 -7.03 6.68 -13.96
C GLU A 309 -5.59 7.20 -13.94
N LEU A 310 -4.64 6.33 -13.57
CA LEU A 310 -3.23 6.65 -13.51
C LEU A 310 -2.61 6.68 -14.91
N LEU A 311 -2.97 5.70 -15.74
CA LEU A 311 -2.43 5.48 -17.08
C LEU A 311 -3.58 5.59 -18.09
N PRO A 312 -3.97 6.80 -18.51
CA PRO A 312 -5.22 7.01 -19.26
C PRO A 312 -5.19 6.52 -20.70
N GLY A 313 -4.04 6.10 -21.23
CA GLY A 313 -3.90 5.64 -22.60
C GLY A 313 -2.71 4.71 -22.82
N GLU A 314 -2.65 4.14 -24.03
CA GLU A 314 -1.56 3.25 -24.45
C GLU A 314 -0.21 3.95 -24.63
N ASP A 315 -0.19 5.28 -24.65
CA ASP A 315 1.04 6.09 -24.61
C ASP A 315 1.79 5.95 -23.28
N TYR A 316 1.10 5.50 -22.21
CA TYR A 316 1.66 5.39 -20.86
C TYR A 316 1.95 3.95 -20.43
N ALA A 317 1.26 2.97 -21.01
CA ALA A 317 1.42 1.56 -20.67
C ALA A 317 0.85 0.65 -21.75
N ILE A 318 1.38 -0.56 -21.85
CA ILE A 318 0.75 -1.65 -22.61
C ILE A 318 -0.25 -2.34 -21.67
N PHE A 319 -1.51 -2.37 -22.08
CA PHE A 319 -2.55 -3.05 -21.34
C PHE A 319 -2.76 -4.48 -21.86
N LEU A 320 -2.66 -5.44 -20.95
CA LEU A 320 -2.99 -6.82 -21.26
C LEU A 320 -4.51 -6.93 -21.48
N PRO A 321 -4.96 -7.80 -22.39
CA PRO A 321 -6.39 -8.10 -22.56
C PRO A 321 -6.93 -8.76 -21.27
N ASP A 322 -8.26 -8.60 -21.07
CA ASP A 322 -9.00 -9.22 -19.96
C ASP A 322 -9.08 -10.75 -20.11
#